data_c08702a955f38a500dc3626765d40f12
#
_entry.id   c08702a955f38a500dc3626765d40f12
#
_cell.length_a   1.000
_cell.length_b   1.000
_cell.length_c   1.000
_cell.angle_alpha   90.00
_cell.angle_beta   90.00
_cell.angle_gamma   90.00
#
_symmetry.space_group_name_H-M   'P 1'
#
loop_
_entity.id
_entity.type
_entity.pdbx_description
1 polymer ?
#
loop_
_entity_poly.entity_id
_entity_poly.type
_entity_poly.pdbx_seq_one_letter_code
_entity_poly.pdbx_strand_id
1 'polypeptide(L)'
;MTLQKAETRNYLKAIRLINLDNDDCTFESGRIPVQQHINASYFFAKTDVSSLEGIPHPAPRRQYVITLKGKLKFGVTNGESFIIEPGIILIANDTRGTGHTWEIIEGEEWERIYIPLEDDTDDLFITD
;
A
#
# COMPACT_ATOMS: atom_id res chain seq x y z
N MET A 1 36.38 15.85 13.57
CA MET A 1 35.48 14.70 13.73
C MET A 1 34.85 14.37 12.38
N THR A 2 34.95 13.13 12.00
CA THR A 2 34.35 12.68 10.73
C THR A 2 32.95 12.19 10.97
N LEU A 3 31.97 12.79 10.26
CA LEU A 3 30.61 12.31 10.29
C LEU A 3 30.49 11.10 9.38
N GLN A 4 30.00 10.02 9.93
CA GLN A 4 29.75 8.82 9.14
C GLN A 4 28.46 8.99 8.36
N LYS A 5 28.50 8.81 7.04
CA LYS A 5 27.31 8.85 6.22
C LYS A 5 26.46 7.60 6.49
N ALA A 6 25.17 7.77 6.56
CA ALA A 6 24.25 6.63 6.58
C ALA A 6 24.40 5.85 5.27
N GLU A 7 24.28 4.53 5.37
CA GLU A 7 24.26 3.70 4.18
C GLU A 7 23.07 4.05 3.30
N THR A 8 23.31 4.13 2.00
CA THR A 8 22.23 4.33 1.04
C THR A 8 21.42 3.03 0.92
N ARG A 9 20.14 3.13 1.19
CA ARG A 9 19.24 1.98 1.02
C ARG A 9 18.91 1.80 -0.45
N ASN A 10 18.91 0.55 -0.90
CA ASN A 10 18.59 0.20 -2.27
C ASN A 10 17.11 -0.17 -2.45
N TYR A 11 16.35 -0.21 -1.36
CA TYR A 11 14.96 -0.66 -1.35
C TYR A 11 14.13 0.19 -0.39
N LEU A 12 12.84 0.31 -0.71
CA LEU A 12 11.84 0.86 0.20
C LEU A 12 10.94 -0.27 0.67
N LYS A 13 10.57 -0.24 1.96
CA LYS A 13 9.66 -1.24 2.51
C LYS A 13 8.30 -1.14 1.83
N ALA A 14 7.72 -2.27 1.50
CA ALA A 14 6.43 -2.32 0.84
C ALA A 14 5.61 -3.51 1.34
N ILE A 15 4.28 -3.35 1.25
CA ILE A 15 3.32 -4.43 1.49
C ILE A 15 2.40 -4.45 0.29
N ARG A 16 2.12 -5.65 -0.23
CA ARG A 16 1.24 -5.81 -1.38
C ARG A 16 0.01 -6.62 -1.01
N LEU A 17 -1.17 -6.04 -1.24
CA LEU A 17 -2.45 -6.74 -1.18
C LEU A 17 -2.68 -7.48 -2.49
N ILE A 18 -3.09 -8.73 -2.40
CA ILE A 18 -3.36 -9.58 -3.58
C ILE A 18 -4.64 -10.37 -3.36
N ASN A 19 -5.19 -10.90 -4.45
CA ASN A 19 -6.25 -11.89 -4.40
C ASN A 19 -5.66 -13.29 -4.51
N LEU A 20 -6.23 -14.23 -3.76
CA LEU A 20 -6.04 -15.66 -3.95
C LEU A 20 -6.97 -16.17 -5.06
N ASP A 21 -6.81 -17.42 -5.49
CA ASP A 21 -7.62 -17.99 -6.56
C ASP A 21 -9.12 -18.01 -6.24
N ASN A 22 -9.49 -18.10 -4.95
CA ASN A 22 -10.89 -18.05 -4.50
C ASN A 22 -11.41 -16.64 -4.27
N ASP A 23 -10.67 -15.61 -4.71
CA ASP A 23 -10.95 -14.18 -4.52
C ASP A 23 -10.82 -13.68 -3.08
N ASP A 24 -10.34 -14.47 -2.14
CA ASP A 24 -9.95 -13.97 -0.83
C ASP A 24 -8.80 -12.97 -0.98
N CYS A 25 -8.75 -12.02 -0.05
CA CYS A 25 -7.68 -11.03 0.02
C CYS A 25 -6.61 -11.48 0.99
N THR A 26 -5.35 -11.40 0.61
CA THR A 26 -4.21 -11.60 1.48
C THR A 26 -3.15 -10.54 1.21
N PHE A 27 -2.04 -10.59 1.93
CA PHE A 27 -0.95 -9.63 1.72
C PHE A 27 0.39 -10.32 1.79
N GLU A 28 1.37 -9.66 1.19
CA GLU A 28 2.77 -10.07 1.21
C GLU A 28 3.61 -8.91 1.72
N SER A 29 4.58 -9.21 2.58
CA SER A 29 5.59 -8.23 2.99
C SER A 29 6.78 -8.32 2.06
N GLY A 30 7.38 -7.17 1.76
CA GLY A 30 8.51 -7.15 0.85
C GLY A 30 9.07 -5.74 0.68
N ARG A 31 9.48 -5.44 -0.53
CA ARG A 31 10.18 -4.20 -0.86
C ARG A 31 10.04 -3.86 -2.32
N ILE A 32 10.32 -2.61 -2.65
CA ILE A 32 10.49 -2.17 -4.03
C ILE A 32 11.89 -1.60 -4.20
N PRO A 33 12.56 -1.84 -5.35
CA PRO A 33 13.87 -1.28 -5.61
C PRO A 33 13.79 0.22 -5.86
N VAL A 34 14.84 0.96 -5.47
CA VAL A 34 14.93 2.38 -5.78
C VAL A 34 15.45 2.58 -7.21
N GLN A 35 15.25 3.80 -7.74
CA GLN A 35 15.76 4.23 -9.05
C GLN A 35 15.19 3.46 -10.24
N GLN A 36 14.12 2.69 -10.02
CA GLN A 36 13.34 2.09 -11.10
C GLN A 36 12.18 3.00 -11.45
N HIS A 37 11.75 2.96 -12.70
CA HIS A 37 10.70 3.85 -13.19
C HIS A 37 9.45 3.05 -13.53
N ILE A 38 8.30 3.56 -13.08
CA ILE A 38 7.01 3.03 -13.45
C ILE A 38 6.28 4.14 -14.20
N ASN A 39 5.76 3.81 -15.37
CA ASN A 39 4.92 4.74 -16.11
C ASN A 39 3.54 4.83 -15.44
N ALA A 40 3.14 6.04 -15.07
CA ALA A 40 1.83 6.30 -14.50
C ALA A 40 1.19 7.45 -15.25
N SER A 41 -0.09 7.29 -15.62
CA SER A 41 -0.81 8.31 -16.38
C SER A 41 -1.20 9.49 -15.50
N TYR A 42 -1.45 9.26 -14.21
CA TYR A 42 -1.88 10.30 -13.27
C TYR A 42 -1.69 9.83 -11.83
N PHE A 43 -1.78 10.78 -10.93
CA PHE A 43 -1.88 10.50 -9.50
C PHE A 43 -2.88 11.48 -8.88
N PHE A 44 -3.35 11.17 -7.68
CA PHE A 44 -4.22 12.09 -6.94
C PHE A 44 -4.01 11.91 -5.45
N ALA A 45 -4.31 12.96 -4.70
CA ALA A 45 -4.18 12.96 -3.25
C ALA A 45 -5.55 12.96 -2.59
N LYS A 46 -5.63 12.36 -1.40
CA LYS A 46 -6.81 12.42 -0.55
C LYS A 46 -6.42 12.66 0.89
N THR A 47 -7.29 13.34 1.63
CA THR A 47 -7.14 13.58 3.06
C THR A 47 -8.37 13.15 3.84
N ASP A 48 -9.49 12.90 3.14
CA ASP A 48 -10.75 12.53 3.79
C ASP A 48 -10.69 11.13 4.38
N VAL A 49 -11.35 10.95 5.50
CA VAL A 49 -11.59 9.64 6.09
C VAL A 49 -12.94 9.19 5.53
N SER A 50 -12.88 8.22 4.63
CA SER A 50 -14.06 7.84 3.87
C SER A 50 -15.06 7.04 4.71
N SER A 51 -16.30 7.00 4.25
CA SER A 51 -17.34 6.15 4.81
C SER A 51 -17.03 4.65 4.71
N LEU A 52 -15.95 4.29 4.02
CA LEU A 52 -15.50 2.91 3.88
C LEU A 52 -14.61 2.43 5.03
N GLU A 53 -14.27 3.32 5.97
CA GLU A 53 -13.49 2.88 7.14
C GLU A 53 -14.19 1.74 7.86
N GLY A 54 -13.45 0.62 8.07
CA GLY A 54 -14.00 -0.57 8.72
C GLY A 54 -14.90 -1.45 7.85
N ILE A 55 -15.17 -1.06 6.62
CA ILE A 55 -16.04 -1.80 5.71
C ILE A 55 -15.17 -2.53 4.68
N PRO A 56 -15.31 -3.87 4.54
CA PRO A 56 -14.55 -4.60 3.54
C PRO A 56 -14.86 -4.10 2.12
N HIS A 57 -13.82 -3.88 1.33
CA HIS A 57 -13.96 -3.49 -0.07
C HIS A 57 -12.68 -3.82 -0.83
N PRO A 58 -12.79 -4.18 -2.11
CA PRO A 58 -11.61 -4.41 -2.93
C PRO A 58 -11.01 -3.09 -3.40
N ALA A 59 -9.75 -3.13 -3.83
CA ALA A 59 -9.15 -1.99 -4.49
C ALA A 59 -9.90 -1.72 -5.80
N PRO A 60 -10.24 -0.45 -6.10
CA PRO A 60 -10.98 -0.14 -7.34
C PRO A 60 -10.13 -0.36 -8.59
N ARG A 61 -8.82 -0.38 -8.43
CA ARG A 61 -7.84 -0.61 -9.49
C ARG A 61 -6.51 -0.96 -8.83
N ARG A 62 -5.60 -1.51 -9.62
CA ARG A 62 -4.22 -1.71 -9.16
C ARG A 62 -3.59 -0.35 -8.94
N GLN A 63 -2.95 -0.14 -7.79
CA GLN A 63 -2.38 1.17 -7.48
C GLN A 63 -1.36 1.10 -6.35
N TYR A 64 -0.43 2.06 -6.37
CA TYR A 64 0.37 2.40 -5.19
C TYR A 64 -0.44 3.33 -4.30
N VAL A 65 -0.28 3.15 -2.99
CA VAL A 65 -0.82 4.07 -1.99
C VAL A 65 0.35 4.53 -1.12
N ILE A 66 0.62 5.83 -1.20
CA ILE A 66 1.74 6.46 -0.47
C ILE A 66 1.14 7.22 0.70
N THR A 67 1.36 6.75 1.91
CA THR A 67 0.87 7.42 3.11
C THR A 67 1.85 8.50 3.53
N LEU A 68 1.34 9.72 3.65
CA LEU A 68 2.10 10.89 4.10
C LEU A 68 1.87 11.16 5.58
N LYS A 69 0.66 10.89 6.09
CA LYS A 69 0.29 11.12 7.48
C LYS A 69 -0.79 10.14 7.87
N GLY A 70 -0.69 9.61 9.08
CA GLY A 70 -1.64 8.66 9.63
C GLY A 70 -0.99 7.32 9.93
N LYS A 71 -1.65 6.56 10.79
CA LYS A 71 -1.28 5.18 11.08
C LYS A 71 -2.53 4.34 11.03
N LEU A 72 -2.52 3.34 10.17
CA LEU A 72 -3.69 2.56 9.84
C LEU A 72 -3.42 1.08 10.05
N LYS A 73 -4.47 0.37 10.44
CA LYS A 73 -4.47 -1.08 10.49
C LYS A 73 -5.31 -1.60 9.34
N PHE A 74 -4.71 -2.39 8.48
CA PHE A 74 -5.39 -3.08 7.39
C PHE A 74 -5.67 -4.52 7.78
N GLY A 75 -6.84 -5.02 7.42
CA GLY A 75 -7.22 -6.41 7.64
C GLY A 75 -7.54 -7.12 6.35
N VAL A 76 -7.27 -8.42 6.29
CA VAL A 76 -7.52 -9.27 5.14
C VAL A 76 -8.46 -10.42 5.49
N THR A 77 -8.86 -11.21 4.50
CA THR A 77 -9.96 -12.18 4.61
C THR A 77 -9.75 -13.21 5.74
N ASN A 78 -8.53 -13.67 5.96
CA ASN A 78 -8.25 -14.69 6.99
C ASN A 78 -8.14 -14.12 8.41
N GLY A 79 -8.36 -12.82 8.59
CA GLY A 79 -8.24 -12.14 9.88
C GLY A 79 -6.86 -11.62 10.21
N GLU A 80 -5.86 -11.87 9.38
CA GLU A 80 -4.54 -11.26 9.55
C GLU A 80 -4.59 -9.77 9.26
N SER A 81 -3.65 -9.04 9.82
CA SER A 81 -3.60 -7.59 9.68
C SER A 81 -2.15 -7.09 9.55
N PHE A 82 -2.01 -5.86 9.10
CA PHE A 82 -0.73 -5.19 9.01
C PHE A 82 -0.92 -3.69 9.23
N ILE A 83 0.18 -2.99 9.50
CA ILE A 83 0.18 -1.56 9.75
C ILE A 83 0.72 -0.83 8.53
N ILE A 84 0.03 0.24 8.14
CA ILE A 84 0.51 1.20 7.14
C ILE A 84 0.70 2.55 7.83
N GLU A 85 1.88 3.13 7.60
CA GLU A 85 2.27 4.44 8.12
C GLU A 85 3.31 5.03 7.17
N PRO A 86 3.69 6.32 7.33
CA PRO A 86 4.73 6.89 6.50
C PRO A 86 6.02 6.04 6.50
N GLY A 87 6.60 5.83 5.33
CA GLY A 87 7.77 4.98 5.16
C GLY A 87 7.47 3.57 4.65
N ILE A 88 6.19 3.19 4.58
CA ILE A 88 5.77 1.88 4.04
C ILE A 88 4.90 2.13 2.82
N ILE A 89 5.32 1.61 1.66
CA ILE A 89 4.55 1.70 0.42
C ILE A 89 3.52 0.59 0.42
N LEU A 90 2.26 0.94 0.18
CA LEU A 90 1.21 -0.05 -0.03
C LEU A 90 0.97 -0.20 -1.53
N ILE A 91 0.90 -1.45 -1.99
CA ILE A 91 0.51 -1.78 -3.35
C ILE A 91 -0.80 -2.56 -3.27
N ALA A 92 -1.87 -1.99 -3.81
CA ALA A 92 -3.19 -2.60 -3.74
C ALA A 92 -3.51 -3.27 -5.08
N ASN A 93 -3.46 -4.61 -5.09
CA ASN A 93 -3.78 -5.44 -6.26
C ASN A 93 -4.99 -6.35 -6.00
N ASP A 94 -5.66 -6.22 -4.86
CA ASP A 94 -6.83 -7.01 -4.49
C ASP A 94 -8.10 -6.43 -5.11
N THR A 95 -8.21 -6.51 -6.43
CA THR A 95 -9.30 -5.88 -7.19
C THR A 95 -10.58 -6.70 -7.25
N ARG A 96 -10.60 -7.89 -6.64
CA ARG A 96 -11.73 -8.83 -6.68
C ARG A 96 -12.19 -9.21 -5.28
N GLY A 97 -13.41 -9.72 -5.18
CA GLY A 97 -13.96 -10.26 -3.93
C GLY A 97 -14.34 -9.19 -2.92
N THR A 98 -14.38 -9.56 -1.65
CA THR A 98 -14.71 -8.65 -0.56
C THR A 98 -13.60 -7.64 -0.26
N GLY A 99 -12.35 -8.00 -0.59
CA GLY A 99 -11.21 -7.11 -0.40
C GLY A 99 -10.72 -7.03 1.03
N HIS A 100 -10.18 -5.87 1.36
CA HIS A 100 -9.54 -5.57 2.64
C HIS A 100 -10.37 -4.59 3.46
N THR A 101 -10.02 -4.45 4.73
CA THR A 101 -10.52 -3.37 5.60
C THR A 101 -9.37 -2.48 6.00
N TRP A 102 -9.68 -1.25 6.40
CA TRP A 102 -8.70 -0.38 7.05
C TRP A 102 -9.39 0.46 8.12
N GLU A 103 -8.62 0.84 9.13
CA GLU A 103 -9.06 1.76 10.17
C GLU A 103 -7.89 2.60 10.66
N ILE A 104 -8.16 3.83 11.05
CA ILE A 104 -7.15 4.71 11.66
C ILE A 104 -6.96 4.26 13.11
N ILE A 105 -5.70 4.02 13.51
CA ILE A 105 -5.38 3.62 14.88
C ILE A 105 -4.60 4.70 15.64
N GLU A 106 -4.06 5.69 14.95
CA GLU A 106 -3.47 6.90 15.56
C GLU A 106 -3.80 8.12 14.72
N GLY A 107 -4.19 9.20 15.38
CA GLY A 107 -4.57 10.44 14.72
C GLY A 107 -5.98 10.40 14.17
N GLU A 108 -6.36 11.44 13.46
CA GLU A 108 -7.70 11.61 12.89
C GLU A 108 -7.67 11.75 11.37
N GLU A 109 -6.49 11.76 10.80
CA GLU A 109 -6.29 12.05 9.39
C GLU A 109 -5.54 10.92 8.70
N TRP A 110 -5.82 10.76 7.43
CA TRP A 110 -5.03 9.91 6.55
C TRP A 110 -4.73 10.68 5.28
N GLU A 111 -3.56 11.31 5.24
CA GLU A 111 -3.06 11.97 4.03
C GLU A 111 -2.34 10.94 3.19
N ARG A 112 -2.74 10.79 1.92
CA ARG A 112 -2.17 9.79 1.03
C ARG A 112 -2.25 10.21 -0.41
N ILE A 113 -1.37 9.62 -1.18
CA ILE A 113 -1.35 9.76 -2.64
C ILE A 113 -1.61 8.39 -3.26
N TYR A 114 -2.50 8.34 -4.23
CA TYR A 114 -2.78 7.17 -5.04
C TYR A 114 -2.10 7.32 -6.39
N ILE A 115 -1.41 6.27 -6.83
CA ILE A 115 -0.79 6.21 -8.14
C ILE A 115 -1.34 4.97 -8.84
N PRO A 116 -2.39 5.13 -9.67
CA PRO A 116 -2.96 4.00 -10.43
C PRO A 116 -1.95 3.40 -11.38
N LEU A 117 -1.98 2.06 -11.52
CA LEU A 117 -1.11 1.30 -12.42
C LEU A 117 -1.94 0.75 -13.57
N GLU A 118 -1.39 0.83 -14.78
CA GLU A 118 -1.97 0.16 -15.93
C GLU A 118 -1.94 -1.37 -15.71
N ASP A 119 -2.86 -2.10 -16.32
CA ASP A 119 -3.04 -3.52 -16.08
C ASP A 119 -1.79 -4.37 -16.33
N ASP A 120 -0.98 -3.98 -17.30
CA ASP A 120 0.23 -4.70 -17.68
C ASP A 120 1.51 -4.15 -17.05
N THR A 121 1.39 -3.15 -16.17
CA THR A 121 2.54 -2.53 -15.53
C THR A 121 3.06 -3.42 -14.40
N ASP A 122 4.37 -3.69 -14.42
CA ASP A 122 5.06 -4.36 -13.31
C ASP A 122 5.07 -3.41 -12.09
N ASP A 123 4.61 -3.89 -10.95
CA ASP A 123 4.59 -3.09 -9.73
C ASP A 123 5.94 -3.06 -9.01
N LEU A 124 6.95 -3.73 -9.53
CA LEU A 124 8.32 -3.80 -9.00
C LEU A 124 8.44 -4.45 -7.62
N PHE A 125 7.36 -5.00 -7.07
CA PHE A 125 7.38 -5.60 -5.73
C PHE A 125 8.22 -6.86 -5.71
N ILE A 126 9.05 -6.98 -4.65
CA ILE A 126 9.85 -8.17 -4.39
C ILE A 126 9.44 -8.70 -3.02
N THR A 127 8.94 -9.93 -2.98
CA THR A 127 8.52 -10.59 -1.74
C THR A 127 9.75 -10.94 -0.88
N ASP A 128 9.62 -10.74 0.42
CA ASP A 128 10.65 -11.13 1.39
C ASP A 128 10.86 -12.64 1.43
#